data_6349a63da517afab80cab509b11d129e
#
_entry.id   6349a63da517afab80cab509b11d129e
#
_cell.length_a   1.000
_cell.length_b   1.000
_cell.length_c   1.000
_cell.angle_alpha   90.00
_cell.angle_beta   90.00
_cell.angle_gamma   90.00
#
_symmetry.space_group_name_H-M   'P 1'
#
loop_
_entity.id
_entity.type
_entity.pdbx_description
1 polymer ?
#
loop_
_entity_poly.entity_id
_entity_poly.type
_entity_poly.pdbx_seq_one_letter_code
_entity_poly.pdbx_strand_id
1 'polypeptide(L)'
;MTDNIYPNALHADSTEPIQEDTNQEASLEYPQEATLDTGKPILLIVEDNEEIQKYISESFADSFEVLTAYNGEEGKQQALNRIPDIVVSDIMMPVMDGITLCRQLKEDVQTSHIPVILLTAKDSLQDKEEGYEVGADSYLTKPFSASLLRSRINNLLESRKKLIAQFQTQSVPDNQADLKEKRIVIAEALSKLDNEFIEKITLLIEENLSSEKIDITYLSDKMCMSGSTLYRKMKALTGLSTNEY
;
A
#
# COMPACT_ATOMS: atom_id res chain seq x y z
N MET A 1 -21.20 10.16 82.68
CA MET A 1 -22.60 9.83 82.88
C MET A 1 -23.07 9.26 81.56
N THR A 2 -23.02 7.98 81.56
CA THR A 2 -24.09 6.98 81.58
C THR A 2 -24.92 7.03 80.31
N ASP A 3 -25.15 6.07 79.59
CA ASP A 3 -25.26 4.62 79.53
C ASP A 3 -25.90 4.33 78.16
N ASN A 4 -25.32 3.47 77.36
CA ASN A 4 -25.67 2.07 77.25
C ASN A 4 -27.11 1.80 76.78
N ILE A 5 -27.29 1.11 75.68
CA ILE A 5 -27.99 -0.17 75.60
C ILE A 5 -28.26 -0.53 74.06
N TYR A 6 -27.65 -1.61 73.64
CA TYR A 6 -28.22 -2.47 72.60
C TYR A 6 -29.48 -3.18 73.07
N PRO A 7 -30.40 -3.66 72.25
CA PRO A 7 -30.15 -4.94 71.56
C PRO A 7 -30.95 -5.17 70.25
N ASN A 8 -30.35 -6.03 69.45
CA ASN A 8 -30.89 -7.28 68.85
C ASN A 8 -31.93 -7.29 67.74
N ALA A 9 -31.44 -7.87 66.64
CA ALA A 9 -31.92 -8.98 65.81
C ALA A 9 -33.24 -8.83 65.01
N LEU A 10 -33.14 -9.12 63.74
CA LEU A 10 -33.66 -10.32 63.06
C LEU A 10 -33.71 -10.12 61.54
N HIS A 11 -33.10 -11.11 60.87
CA HIS A 11 -33.38 -11.67 59.54
C HIS A 11 -34.32 -10.94 58.57
N ALA A 12 -33.77 -10.67 57.38
CA ALA A 12 -34.48 -10.91 56.11
C ALA A 12 -33.48 -11.14 54.99
N ASP A 13 -33.57 -12.29 54.47
CA ASP A 13 -33.10 -12.86 53.22
C ASP A 13 -33.41 -11.94 52.05
N SER A 14 -32.40 -11.59 51.25
CA SER A 14 -32.60 -11.03 49.92
C SER A 14 -31.47 -11.46 49.04
N THR A 15 -31.73 -12.49 48.29
CA THR A 15 -31.03 -12.95 47.10
C THR A 15 -30.77 -11.79 46.12
N GLU A 16 -29.52 -11.40 45.98
CA GLU A 16 -29.09 -10.57 44.87
C GLU A 16 -29.05 -11.40 43.61
N PRO A 17 -29.55 -10.89 42.47
CA PRO A 17 -29.43 -11.60 41.21
C PRO A 17 -28.01 -11.48 40.67
N ILE A 18 -27.49 -12.63 40.23
CA ILE A 18 -26.25 -12.79 39.51
C ILE A 18 -26.34 -11.93 38.24
N GLN A 19 -25.49 -10.91 38.13
CA GLN A 19 -25.27 -10.20 36.88
C GLN A 19 -24.49 -11.12 35.94
N GLU A 20 -25.13 -11.51 34.86
CA GLU A 20 -24.49 -12.09 33.71
C GLU A 20 -23.48 -11.09 33.16
N ASP A 21 -22.20 -11.45 33.27
CA ASP A 21 -21.11 -10.81 32.49
C ASP A 21 -21.40 -11.00 30.99
N THR A 22 -22.01 -9.96 30.44
CA THR A 22 -22.03 -9.83 28.99
C THR A 22 -20.60 -9.58 28.52
N ASN A 23 -20.02 -10.61 27.93
CA ASN A 23 -18.82 -10.51 27.11
C ASN A 23 -18.99 -9.35 26.11
N GLN A 24 -18.45 -8.20 26.45
CA GLN A 24 -18.14 -7.16 25.47
C GLN A 24 -16.96 -7.70 24.66
N GLU A 25 -17.25 -8.23 23.48
CA GLU A 25 -16.26 -8.32 22.42
C GLU A 25 -15.65 -6.92 22.25
N ALA A 26 -14.44 -6.77 22.75
CA ALA A 26 -13.63 -5.61 22.48
C ALA A 26 -13.32 -5.62 20.96
N SER A 27 -14.16 -4.96 20.20
CA SER A 27 -13.81 -4.55 18.85
C SER A 27 -12.55 -3.71 18.98
N LEU A 28 -11.43 -4.27 18.53
CA LEU A 28 -10.17 -3.57 18.38
C LEU A 28 -10.41 -2.43 17.38
N GLU A 29 -10.73 -1.27 17.89
CA GLU A 29 -10.72 -0.03 17.11
C GLU A 29 -9.27 0.22 16.71
N TYR A 30 -8.97 -0.08 15.45
CA TYR A 30 -7.75 0.39 14.81
C TYR A 30 -7.71 1.91 14.86
N PRO A 31 -6.54 2.54 15.12
CA PRO A 31 -6.44 3.98 15.02
C PRO A 31 -6.87 4.37 13.60
N GLN A 32 -8.07 4.88 13.50
CA GLN A 32 -8.59 5.53 12.31
C GLN A 32 -7.84 6.87 12.19
N GLU A 33 -6.67 6.88 11.57
CA GLU A 33 -6.37 8.00 10.72
C GLU A 33 -7.37 7.89 9.56
N ALA A 34 -8.47 8.60 9.71
CA ALA A 34 -9.56 8.66 8.76
C ALA A 34 -9.07 9.39 7.49
N THR A 35 -8.25 8.73 6.70
CA THR A 35 -8.21 9.03 5.29
C THR A 35 -9.51 8.47 4.73
N LEU A 36 -10.44 9.35 4.34
CA LEU A 36 -11.60 9.00 3.56
C LEU A 36 -11.11 8.13 2.40
N ASP A 37 -11.29 6.81 2.50
CA ASP A 37 -11.04 5.92 1.38
C ASP A 37 -12.08 6.28 0.31
N THR A 38 -11.69 7.15 -0.60
CA THR A 38 -12.55 7.63 -1.68
C THR A 38 -12.86 6.52 -2.68
N GLY A 39 -12.26 5.34 -2.52
CA GLY A 39 -12.32 4.25 -3.48
C GLY A 39 -11.61 4.56 -4.80
N LYS A 40 -11.04 5.78 -4.94
CA LYS A 40 -10.26 6.17 -6.13
C LYS A 40 -8.81 5.74 -5.96
N PRO A 41 -8.13 5.33 -7.04
CA PRO A 41 -6.68 5.09 -7.00
C PRO A 41 -5.94 6.41 -6.69
N ILE A 42 -4.79 6.28 -6.01
CA ILE A 42 -3.96 7.42 -5.60
C ILE A 42 -2.90 7.68 -6.66
N LEU A 43 -2.88 8.91 -7.20
CA LEU A 43 -1.86 9.42 -8.11
C LEU A 43 -0.98 10.43 -7.38
N LEU A 44 0.33 10.14 -7.24
CA LEU A 44 1.29 11.11 -6.73
C LEU A 44 1.97 11.85 -7.89
N ILE A 45 1.89 13.17 -7.88
CA ILE A 45 2.53 14.08 -8.85
C ILE A 45 3.69 14.77 -8.15
N VAL A 46 4.90 14.62 -8.68
CA VAL A 46 6.11 15.28 -8.18
C VAL A 46 6.64 16.20 -9.27
N GLU A 47 6.45 17.49 -9.09
CA GLU A 47 6.73 18.52 -10.09
C GLU A 47 6.97 19.85 -9.36
N ASP A 48 8.10 20.52 -9.61
CA ASP A 48 8.45 21.79 -8.99
C ASP A 48 7.75 22.99 -9.62
N ASN A 49 7.26 22.85 -10.86
CA ASN A 49 6.50 23.89 -11.54
C ASN A 49 5.02 23.82 -11.17
N GLU A 50 4.53 24.82 -10.44
CA GLU A 50 3.13 24.89 -9.96
C GLU A 50 2.09 24.86 -11.10
N GLU A 51 2.36 25.45 -12.26
CA GLU A 51 1.43 25.47 -13.39
C GLU A 51 1.27 24.07 -13.99
N ILE A 52 2.37 23.34 -14.15
CA ILE A 52 2.36 21.96 -14.66
C ILE A 52 1.72 21.03 -13.63
N GLN A 53 2.08 21.17 -12.36
CA GLN A 53 1.50 20.39 -11.27
C GLN A 53 -0.03 20.58 -11.22
N LYS A 54 -0.49 21.83 -11.27
CA LYS A 54 -1.92 22.18 -11.29
C LYS A 54 -2.61 21.62 -12.53
N TYR A 55 -2.03 21.78 -13.72
CA TYR A 55 -2.57 21.23 -14.96
C TYR A 55 -2.79 19.72 -14.89
N ILE A 56 -1.82 18.98 -14.38
CA ILE A 56 -1.95 17.54 -14.21
C ILE A 56 -3.02 17.23 -13.15
N SER A 57 -2.96 17.89 -11.98
CA SER A 57 -3.89 17.65 -10.88
C SER A 57 -5.35 17.86 -11.29
N GLU A 58 -5.65 18.97 -11.95
CA GLU A 58 -7.01 19.27 -12.44
C GLU A 58 -7.48 18.26 -13.50
N SER A 59 -6.56 17.79 -14.35
CA SER A 59 -6.87 16.82 -15.39
C SER A 59 -7.22 15.42 -14.85
N PHE A 60 -6.79 15.08 -13.63
CA PHE A 60 -6.95 13.74 -13.05
C PHE A 60 -7.85 13.68 -11.81
N ALA A 61 -8.25 14.81 -11.21
CA ALA A 61 -9.04 14.87 -9.97
C ALA A 61 -10.37 14.08 -10.01
N ASP A 62 -11.00 13.95 -11.18
CA ASP A 62 -12.24 13.19 -11.32
C ASP A 62 -12.03 11.68 -11.14
N SER A 63 -10.86 11.17 -11.54
CA SER A 63 -10.57 9.73 -11.63
C SER A 63 -9.64 9.23 -10.52
N PHE A 64 -8.87 10.12 -9.88
CA PHE A 64 -7.84 9.80 -8.90
C PHE A 64 -7.98 10.68 -7.65
N GLU A 65 -7.54 10.14 -6.52
CA GLU A 65 -7.10 10.96 -5.39
C GLU A 65 -5.68 11.45 -5.72
N VAL A 66 -5.53 12.76 -5.93
CA VAL A 66 -4.27 13.34 -6.38
C VAL A 66 -3.48 13.89 -5.19
N LEU A 67 -2.26 13.40 -5.02
CA LEU A 67 -1.26 13.93 -4.10
C LEU A 67 -0.22 14.71 -4.89
N THR A 68 0.34 15.75 -4.29
CA THR A 68 1.35 16.59 -4.94
C THR A 68 2.59 16.77 -4.05
N ALA A 69 3.75 16.88 -4.67
CA ALA A 69 5.02 17.21 -4.03
C ALA A 69 5.83 18.12 -4.97
N TYR A 70 6.68 18.98 -4.41
CA TYR A 70 7.45 19.96 -5.18
C TYR A 70 8.89 19.53 -5.49
N ASN A 71 9.32 18.41 -4.94
CA ASN A 71 10.65 17.82 -5.14
C ASN A 71 10.64 16.34 -4.80
N GLY A 72 11.71 15.63 -5.15
CA GLY A 72 11.81 14.19 -4.93
C GLY A 72 11.80 13.79 -3.47
N GLU A 73 12.33 14.62 -2.54
CA GLU A 73 12.33 14.29 -1.11
C GLU A 73 10.90 14.29 -0.53
N GLU A 74 10.12 15.33 -0.84
CA GLU A 74 8.70 15.37 -0.48
C GLU A 74 7.93 14.22 -1.15
N GLY A 75 8.22 13.96 -2.44
CA GLY A 75 7.64 12.86 -3.19
C GLY A 75 7.89 11.50 -2.53
N LYS A 76 9.11 11.24 -2.08
CA LYS A 76 9.47 10.03 -1.33
C LYS A 76 8.68 9.90 -0.02
N GLN A 77 8.61 10.97 0.77
CA GLN A 77 7.85 10.98 2.02
C GLN A 77 6.37 10.70 1.78
N GLN A 78 5.77 11.34 0.78
CA GLN A 78 4.38 11.08 0.38
C GLN A 78 4.18 9.62 -0.07
N ALA A 79 5.10 9.08 -0.86
CA ALA A 79 5.03 7.70 -1.33
C ALA A 79 5.08 6.68 -0.17
N LEU A 80 5.97 6.88 0.81
CA LEU A 80 6.07 6.02 1.99
C LEU A 80 4.83 6.10 2.90
N ASN A 81 4.27 7.30 3.07
CA ASN A 81 3.13 7.53 3.94
C ASN A 81 1.80 7.05 3.33
N ARG A 82 1.62 7.21 2.03
CA ARG A 82 0.35 7.02 1.36
C ARG A 82 0.31 5.81 0.42
N ILE A 83 1.46 5.24 0.07
CA ILE A 83 1.62 4.12 -0.88
C ILE A 83 0.71 4.33 -2.12
N PRO A 84 1.03 5.29 -3.00
CA PRO A 84 0.21 5.60 -4.18
C PRO A 84 0.18 4.44 -5.17
N ASP A 85 -0.88 4.37 -5.97
CA ASP A 85 -1.02 3.39 -7.05
C ASP A 85 -0.07 3.66 -8.22
N ILE A 86 0.33 4.93 -8.40
CA ILE A 86 1.25 5.37 -9.44
C ILE A 86 1.90 6.70 -9.08
N VAL A 87 3.15 6.88 -9.49
CA VAL A 87 3.91 8.13 -9.37
C VAL A 87 4.18 8.70 -10.75
N VAL A 88 3.98 10.01 -10.92
CA VAL A 88 4.40 10.80 -12.08
C VAL A 88 5.36 11.86 -11.58
N SER A 89 6.61 11.81 -11.99
CA SER A 89 7.66 12.72 -11.51
C SER A 89 8.36 13.43 -12.65
N ASP A 90 8.57 14.74 -12.51
CA ASP A 90 9.59 15.42 -13.33
C ASP A 90 10.97 14.86 -12.99
N ILE A 91 11.87 14.87 -13.98
CA ILE A 91 13.28 14.52 -13.78
C ILE A 91 14.03 15.68 -13.13
N MET A 92 13.85 16.90 -13.64
CA MET A 92 14.63 18.06 -13.29
C MET A 92 13.97 18.86 -12.15
N MET A 93 14.28 18.53 -10.91
CA MET A 93 13.73 19.20 -9.73
C MET A 93 14.83 19.55 -8.72
N PRO A 94 14.63 20.60 -7.89
CA PRO A 94 15.54 20.94 -6.80
C PRO A 94 15.51 19.88 -5.69
N VAL A 95 16.50 19.89 -4.81
CA VAL A 95 16.64 19.04 -3.61
C VAL A 95 16.92 17.58 -3.97
N MET A 96 15.99 16.90 -4.62
CA MET A 96 16.11 15.54 -5.14
C MET A 96 15.44 15.47 -6.51
N ASP A 97 16.19 15.03 -7.50
CA ASP A 97 15.70 14.82 -8.87
C ASP A 97 14.82 13.56 -9.00
N GLY A 98 14.07 13.47 -10.12
CA GLY A 98 13.13 12.37 -10.34
C GLY A 98 13.80 11.02 -10.59
N ILE A 99 15.02 10.97 -11.11
CA ILE A 99 15.79 9.73 -11.31
C ILE A 99 16.21 9.17 -9.96
N THR A 100 16.72 10.01 -9.07
CA THR A 100 17.08 9.64 -7.70
C THR A 100 15.85 9.20 -6.90
N LEU A 101 14.71 9.90 -7.04
CA LEU A 101 13.45 9.50 -6.44
C LEU A 101 13.02 8.11 -6.95
N CYS A 102 13.02 7.89 -8.26
CA CYS A 102 12.65 6.61 -8.85
C CYS A 102 13.51 5.47 -8.31
N ARG A 103 14.84 5.65 -8.29
CA ARG A 103 15.78 4.67 -7.72
C ARG A 103 15.43 4.33 -6.27
N GLN A 104 15.26 5.34 -5.44
CA GLN A 104 14.93 5.12 -4.02
C GLN A 104 13.60 4.42 -3.81
N LEU A 105 12.56 4.74 -4.61
CA LEU A 105 11.29 4.04 -4.55
C LEU A 105 11.41 2.56 -5.00
N LYS A 106 12.21 2.28 -6.02
CA LYS A 106 12.39 0.91 -6.55
C LYS A 106 13.30 0.05 -5.66
N GLU A 107 14.18 0.65 -4.88
CA GLU A 107 15.06 -0.04 -3.93
C GLU A 107 14.44 -0.25 -2.55
N ASP A 108 13.34 0.42 -2.23
CA ASP A 108 12.64 0.26 -0.95
C ASP A 108 11.54 -0.80 -1.04
N VAL A 109 11.59 -1.78 -0.13
CA VAL A 109 10.62 -2.90 -0.07
C VAL A 109 9.17 -2.40 0.05
N GLN A 110 8.93 -1.24 0.67
CA GLN A 110 7.57 -0.72 0.85
C GLN A 110 6.99 -0.15 -0.45
N THR A 111 7.84 0.39 -1.33
CA THR A 111 7.43 1.16 -2.52
C THR A 111 7.88 0.57 -3.85
N SER A 112 8.73 -0.48 -3.86
CA SER A 112 9.28 -1.12 -5.08
C SER A 112 8.21 -1.48 -6.12
N HIS A 113 7.04 -1.85 -5.66
CA HIS A 113 5.91 -2.21 -6.51
C HIS A 113 5.26 -1.01 -7.21
N ILE A 114 5.45 0.23 -6.77
CA ILE A 114 4.75 1.39 -7.31
C ILE A 114 5.29 1.74 -8.70
N PRO A 115 4.46 1.80 -9.76
CA PRO A 115 4.92 2.23 -11.07
C PRO A 115 5.27 3.72 -11.08
N VAL A 116 6.35 4.04 -11.77
CA VAL A 116 6.87 5.40 -11.91
C VAL A 116 6.94 5.81 -13.38
N ILE A 117 6.30 6.94 -13.70
CA ILE A 117 6.43 7.63 -15.00
C ILE A 117 7.34 8.84 -14.79
N LEU A 118 8.43 8.92 -15.55
CA LEU A 118 9.32 10.08 -15.55
C LEU A 118 8.95 11.04 -16.70
N LEU A 119 8.79 12.32 -16.35
CA LEU A 119 8.59 13.42 -17.29
C LEU A 119 9.96 13.98 -17.66
N THR A 120 10.30 14.04 -18.95
CA THR A 120 11.64 14.45 -19.41
C THR A 120 11.55 15.55 -20.45
N ALA A 121 12.56 16.42 -20.52
CA ALA A 121 12.73 17.37 -21.61
C ALA A 121 13.11 16.62 -22.93
N LYS A 122 12.81 17.24 -24.08
CA LYS A 122 12.88 16.59 -25.41
C LYS A 122 14.27 16.09 -25.81
N ASP A 123 15.33 16.65 -25.23
CA ASP A 123 16.71 16.49 -25.73
C ASP A 123 17.61 15.58 -24.87
N SER A 124 17.07 14.93 -23.85
CA SER A 124 17.87 14.13 -22.92
C SER A 124 17.77 12.62 -23.22
N LEU A 125 18.51 12.16 -24.23
CA LEU A 125 18.70 10.72 -24.45
C LEU A 125 19.43 10.07 -23.25
N GLN A 126 20.36 10.78 -22.61
CA GLN A 126 21.07 10.34 -21.43
C GLN A 126 20.14 10.10 -20.24
N ASP A 127 19.20 11.03 -19.97
CA ASP A 127 18.24 10.87 -18.88
C ASP A 127 17.34 9.66 -19.08
N LYS A 128 17.07 9.27 -20.33
CA LYS A 128 16.29 8.07 -20.65
C LYS A 128 17.08 6.79 -20.39
N GLU A 129 18.35 6.75 -20.76
CA GLU A 129 19.21 5.58 -20.53
C GLU A 129 19.44 5.38 -19.03
N GLU A 130 19.81 6.43 -18.28
CA GLU A 130 19.92 6.36 -16.80
C GLU A 130 18.62 5.96 -16.13
N GLY A 131 17.51 6.51 -16.59
CA GLY A 131 16.23 6.22 -15.97
C GLY A 131 15.74 4.80 -16.26
N TYR A 132 16.03 4.19 -17.41
CA TYR A 132 15.74 2.76 -17.62
C TYR A 132 16.57 1.87 -16.69
N GLU A 133 17.82 2.24 -16.41
CA GLU A 133 18.67 1.52 -15.48
C GLU A 133 18.15 1.56 -14.02
N VAL A 134 17.47 2.65 -13.62
CA VAL A 134 16.88 2.78 -12.28
C VAL A 134 15.48 2.17 -12.16
N GLY A 135 14.95 1.58 -13.23
CA GLY A 135 13.70 0.83 -13.20
C GLY A 135 12.43 1.68 -13.37
N ALA A 136 12.49 2.84 -14.02
CA ALA A 136 11.28 3.58 -14.37
C ALA A 136 10.40 2.78 -15.35
N ASP A 137 9.10 2.75 -15.09
CA ASP A 137 8.15 1.94 -15.85
C ASP A 137 7.74 2.62 -17.18
N SER A 138 7.87 3.93 -17.28
CA SER A 138 7.59 4.69 -18.49
C SER A 138 8.25 6.07 -18.49
N TYR A 139 8.41 6.63 -19.69
CA TYR A 139 8.88 7.99 -19.95
C TYR A 139 7.88 8.76 -20.78
N LEU A 140 7.72 10.06 -20.48
CA LEU A 140 6.91 10.97 -21.25
C LEU A 140 7.65 12.28 -21.47
N THR A 141 7.82 12.65 -22.75
CA THR A 141 8.57 13.85 -23.12
C THR A 141 7.67 15.09 -23.01
N LYS A 142 8.16 16.14 -22.35
CA LYS A 142 7.54 17.49 -22.33
C LYS A 142 7.80 18.20 -23.67
N PRO A 143 6.80 18.92 -24.25
CA PRO A 143 5.43 19.07 -23.78
C PRO A 143 4.55 17.84 -24.10
N PHE A 144 3.61 17.51 -23.22
CA PHE A 144 2.68 16.40 -23.39
C PHE A 144 1.23 16.85 -23.21
N SER A 145 0.30 16.06 -23.72
CA SER A 145 -1.13 16.23 -23.45
C SER A 145 -1.60 15.39 -22.28
N ALA A 146 -2.59 15.86 -21.53
CA ALA A 146 -3.22 15.08 -20.47
C ALA A 146 -3.77 13.73 -20.98
N SER A 147 -4.26 13.66 -22.22
CA SER A 147 -4.74 12.42 -22.83
C SER A 147 -3.63 11.38 -23.03
N LEU A 148 -2.43 11.81 -23.43
CA LEU A 148 -1.28 10.91 -23.58
C LEU A 148 -0.78 10.40 -22.22
N LEU A 149 -0.69 11.29 -21.23
CA LEU A 149 -0.34 10.89 -19.86
C LEU A 149 -1.37 9.92 -19.29
N ARG A 150 -2.68 10.19 -19.48
CA ARG A 150 -3.78 9.30 -19.07
C ARG A 150 -3.66 7.91 -19.69
N SER A 151 -3.35 7.83 -20.98
CA SER A 151 -3.14 6.55 -21.65
C SER A 151 -1.97 5.76 -21.06
N ARG A 152 -0.87 6.43 -20.71
CA ARG A 152 0.28 5.79 -20.05
C ARG A 152 -0.05 5.26 -18.67
N ILE A 153 -0.72 6.09 -17.85
CA ILE A 153 -1.18 5.70 -16.52
C ILE A 153 -2.10 4.49 -16.59
N ASN A 154 -3.13 4.55 -17.44
CA ASN A 154 -4.08 3.45 -17.58
C ASN A 154 -3.40 2.16 -18.03
N ASN A 155 -2.49 2.22 -19.02
CA ASN A 155 -1.77 1.04 -19.49
C ASN A 155 -0.95 0.37 -18.37
N LEU A 156 -0.28 1.15 -17.52
CA LEU A 156 0.49 0.61 -16.39
C LEU A 156 -0.42 -0.02 -15.33
N LEU A 157 -1.51 0.67 -14.96
CA LEU A 157 -2.46 0.15 -13.98
C LEU A 157 -3.21 -1.09 -14.49
N GLU A 158 -3.58 -1.13 -15.78
CA GLU A 158 -4.21 -2.32 -16.39
C GLU A 158 -3.25 -3.51 -16.48
N SER A 159 -1.99 -3.27 -16.82
CA SER A 159 -0.98 -4.34 -16.85
C SER A 159 -0.83 -4.98 -15.45
N ARG A 160 -0.86 -4.16 -14.40
CA ARG A 160 -0.87 -4.65 -13.03
C ARG A 160 -2.13 -5.45 -12.69
N LYS A 161 -3.30 -4.94 -13.04
CA LYS A 161 -4.56 -5.67 -12.81
C LYS A 161 -4.55 -7.05 -13.49
N LYS A 162 -3.98 -7.16 -14.69
CA LYS A 162 -3.82 -8.45 -15.38
C LYS A 162 -2.89 -9.38 -14.63
N LEU A 163 -1.77 -8.87 -14.09
CA LEU A 163 -0.85 -9.65 -13.27
C LEU A 163 -1.53 -10.15 -12.00
N ILE A 164 -2.25 -9.28 -11.29
CA ILE A 164 -3.05 -9.64 -10.12
C ILE A 164 -4.09 -10.72 -10.43
N ALA A 165 -4.83 -10.59 -11.54
CA ALA A 165 -5.82 -11.58 -11.94
C ALA A 165 -5.17 -12.96 -12.19
N GLN A 166 -3.94 -13.01 -12.68
CA GLN A 166 -3.18 -14.25 -12.81
C GLN A 166 -2.85 -14.88 -11.44
N PHE A 167 -2.57 -14.07 -10.42
CA PHE A 167 -2.39 -14.56 -9.04
C PHE A 167 -3.68 -15.17 -8.49
N GLN A 168 -4.81 -14.49 -8.65
CA GLN A 168 -6.10 -14.91 -8.09
C GLN A 168 -6.66 -16.19 -8.74
N THR A 169 -6.38 -16.40 -10.04
CA THR A 169 -6.85 -17.59 -10.76
C THR A 169 -6.14 -18.88 -10.31
N GLN A 170 -5.11 -18.77 -9.45
CA GLN A 170 -4.31 -19.92 -8.99
C GLN A 170 -4.93 -20.69 -7.80
N SER A 171 -6.09 -20.29 -7.30
CA SER A 171 -6.69 -20.88 -6.08
C SER A 171 -7.18 -22.31 -6.24
N VAL A 172 -7.24 -22.91 -7.45
CA VAL A 172 -7.52 -24.33 -7.65
C VAL A 172 -6.81 -24.86 -8.90
N PRO A 173 -5.59 -25.37 -8.82
CA PRO A 173 -4.97 -26.06 -9.95
C PRO A 173 -5.00 -27.57 -9.76
N ASP A 174 -5.45 -28.24 -10.80
CA ASP A 174 -5.55 -29.71 -10.88
C ASP A 174 -4.19 -30.40 -11.17
N ASN A 175 -3.09 -29.63 -11.40
CA ASN A 175 -1.78 -30.18 -11.76
C ASN A 175 -0.59 -29.36 -11.24
N GLN A 176 0.34 -30.02 -10.53
CA GLN A 176 1.56 -29.39 -9.97
C GLN A 176 2.55 -28.82 -11.02
N ALA A 177 2.49 -29.26 -12.27
CA ALA A 177 3.34 -28.78 -13.36
C ALA A 177 2.91 -27.40 -13.86
N ASP A 178 1.61 -27.15 -14.02
CA ASP A 178 1.05 -25.84 -14.42
C ASP A 178 1.28 -24.76 -13.36
N LEU A 179 1.36 -25.14 -12.10
CA LEU A 179 1.68 -24.25 -10.99
C LEU A 179 3.11 -23.70 -11.07
N LYS A 180 4.07 -24.55 -11.42
CA LYS A 180 5.48 -24.13 -11.53
C LYS A 180 5.69 -23.16 -12.70
N GLU A 181 5.10 -23.43 -13.86
CA GLU A 181 5.24 -22.56 -15.03
C GLU A 181 4.61 -21.18 -14.79
N LYS A 182 3.41 -21.14 -14.21
CA LYS A 182 2.72 -19.88 -13.87
C LYS A 182 3.47 -19.07 -12.80
N ARG A 183 4.00 -19.73 -11.77
CA ARG A 183 4.85 -19.08 -10.74
C ARG A 183 6.10 -18.45 -11.36
N ILE A 184 6.72 -19.08 -12.33
CA ILE A 184 7.90 -18.54 -13.05
C ILE A 184 7.52 -17.26 -13.81
N VAL A 185 6.41 -17.28 -14.58
CA VAL A 185 5.95 -16.10 -15.34
C VAL A 185 5.64 -14.91 -14.45
N ILE A 186 5.05 -15.15 -13.28
CA ILE A 186 4.72 -14.11 -12.31
C ILE A 186 6.00 -13.60 -11.63
N ALA A 187 6.90 -14.48 -11.25
CA ALA A 187 8.18 -14.10 -10.64
C ALA A 187 9.05 -13.27 -11.60
N GLU A 188 8.97 -13.53 -12.90
CA GLU A 188 9.66 -12.73 -13.93
C GLU A 188 9.02 -11.35 -14.13
N ALA A 189 7.72 -11.22 -13.85
CA ALA A 189 6.98 -9.96 -14.01
C ALA A 189 7.04 -9.05 -12.78
N LEU A 190 7.38 -9.58 -11.60
CA LEU A 190 7.58 -8.84 -10.36
C LEU A 190 9.05 -8.47 -10.17
N SER A 191 9.28 -7.37 -9.47
CA SER A 191 10.65 -7.04 -9.03
C SER A 191 11.17 -8.12 -8.09
N LYS A 192 12.50 -8.24 -7.98
CA LYS A 192 13.12 -9.16 -7.02
C LYS A 192 12.65 -8.90 -5.57
N LEU A 193 12.55 -7.63 -5.18
CA LEU A 193 12.08 -7.24 -3.85
C LEU A 193 10.61 -7.61 -3.61
N ASP A 194 9.77 -7.52 -4.63
CA ASP A 194 8.36 -7.89 -4.51
C ASP A 194 8.18 -9.40 -4.40
N ASN A 195 8.99 -10.19 -5.12
CA ASN A 195 9.03 -11.64 -5.00
C ASN A 195 9.49 -12.07 -3.60
N GLU A 196 10.60 -11.51 -3.10
CA GLU A 196 11.12 -11.77 -1.75
C GLU A 196 10.08 -11.38 -0.67
N PHE A 197 9.33 -10.29 -0.89
CA PHE A 197 8.26 -9.89 0.00
C PHE A 197 7.12 -10.92 0.04
N ILE A 198 6.64 -11.38 -1.13
CA ILE A 198 5.58 -12.39 -1.22
C ILE A 198 6.04 -13.72 -0.60
N GLU A 199 7.24 -14.18 -0.91
CA GLU A 199 7.79 -15.42 -0.34
C GLU A 199 7.86 -15.33 1.19
N LYS A 200 8.38 -14.25 1.73
CA LYS A 200 8.51 -14.06 3.17
C LYS A 200 7.16 -14.04 3.88
N ILE A 201 6.16 -13.36 3.31
CA ILE A 201 4.84 -13.29 3.94
C ILE A 201 4.12 -14.64 3.88
N THR A 202 4.26 -15.36 2.77
CA THR A 202 3.72 -16.72 2.60
C THR A 202 4.31 -17.66 3.65
N LEU A 203 5.64 -17.67 3.83
CA LEU A 203 6.31 -18.47 4.84
C LEU A 203 5.83 -18.14 6.26
N LEU A 204 5.71 -16.84 6.60
CA LEU A 204 5.21 -16.42 7.91
C LEU A 204 3.79 -16.92 8.19
N ILE A 205 2.94 -16.97 7.18
CA ILE A 205 1.58 -17.48 7.30
C ILE A 205 1.61 -19.02 7.42
N GLU A 206 2.32 -19.72 6.54
CA GLU A 206 2.41 -21.20 6.55
C GLU A 206 2.97 -21.74 7.87
N GLU A 207 4.03 -21.12 8.41
CA GLU A 207 4.64 -21.52 9.70
C GLU A 207 3.69 -21.34 10.90
N ASN A 208 2.70 -20.48 10.78
CA ASN A 208 1.81 -20.13 11.87
C ASN A 208 0.33 -20.50 11.63
N LEU A 209 -0.01 -21.23 10.55
CA LEU A 209 -1.38 -21.64 10.23
C LEU A 209 -2.15 -22.31 11.37
N SER A 210 -1.43 -22.95 12.30
CA SER A 210 -2.00 -23.60 13.49
C SER A 210 -2.09 -22.68 14.71
N SER A 211 -1.69 -21.43 14.58
CA SER A 211 -1.63 -20.45 15.68
C SER A 211 -2.79 -19.46 15.55
N GLU A 212 -3.61 -19.32 16.60
CA GLU A 212 -4.65 -18.28 16.69
C GLU A 212 -4.09 -16.83 16.75
N LYS A 213 -2.76 -16.67 16.61
CA LYS A 213 -2.06 -15.41 16.80
C LYS A 213 -1.67 -14.69 15.50
N ILE A 214 -2.05 -15.21 14.33
CA ILE A 214 -1.78 -14.51 13.08
C ILE A 214 -2.81 -13.39 12.93
N ASP A 215 -2.34 -12.17 13.11
CA ASP A 215 -3.08 -10.96 12.78
C ASP A 215 -2.20 -10.02 11.97
N ILE A 216 -2.79 -8.92 11.49
CA ILE A 216 -2.07 -7.90 10.71
C ILE A 216 -0.94 -7.27 11.54
N THR A 217 -1.08 -7.18 12.86
CA THR A 217 -0.08 -6.61 13.76
C THR A 217 1.16 -7.50 13.77
N TYR A 218 0.98 -8.80 13.95
CA TYR A 218 2.06 -9.78 13.90
C TYR A 218 2.81 -9.75 12.56
N LEU A 219 2.06 -9.76 11.45
CA LEU A 219 2.67 -9.73 10.11
C LEU A 219 3.41 -8.41 9.85
N SER A 220 2.84 -7.27 10.23
CA SER A 220 3.47 -5.96 10.03
C SER A 220 4.75 -5.81 10.85
N ASP A 221 4.78 -6.29 12.10
CA ASP A 221 5.98 -6.32 12.93
C ASP A 221 7.09 -7.19 12.31
N LYS A 222 6.74 -8.38 11.82
CA LYS A 222 7.70 -9.29 11.15
C LYS A 222 8.22 -8.76 9.82
N MET A 223 7.41 -7.97 9.11
CA MET A 223 7.76 -7.32 7.86
C MET A 223 8.40 -5.95 8.06
N CYS A 224 8.50 -5.44 9.29
CA CYS A 224 9.05 -4.13 9.65
C CYS A 224 8.37 -2.98 8.90
N MET A 225 7.04 -3.01 8.81
CA MET A 225 6.24 -1.96 8.17
C MET A 225 4.93 -1.72 8.91
N SER A 226 4.25 -0.59 8.64
CA SER A 226 2.94 -0.33 9.24
C SER A 226 1.88 -1.29 8.70
N GLY A 227 0.83 -1.57 9.48
CA GLY A 227 -0.28 -2.41 9.03
C GLY A 227 -0.96 -1.87 7.77
N SER A 228 -1.07 -0.53 7.64
CA SER A 228 -1.62 0.12 6.45
C SER A 228 -0.72 -0.05 5.22
N THR A 229 0.60 0.06 5.38
CA THR A 229 1.59 -0.18 4.31
C THR A 229 1.54 -1.64 3.86
N LEU A 230 1.54 -2.57 4.82
CA LEU A 230 1.44 -4.00 4.54
C LEU A 230 0.17 -4.33 3.75
N TYR A 231 -0.98 -3.85 4.23
CA TYR A 231 -2.27 -4.04 3.56
C TYR A 231 -2.25 -3.53 2.11
N ARG A 232 -1.79 -2.28 1.90
CA ARG A 232 -1.75 -1.68 0.56
C ARG A 232 -0.79 -2.40 -0.37
N LYS A 233 0.40 -2.77 0.10
CA LYS A 233 1.36 -3.52 -0.71
C LYS A 233 0.84 -4.92 -1.05
N MET A 234 0.27 -5.66 -0.11
CA MET A 234 -0.34 -6.95 -0.38
C MET A 234 -1.45 -6.83 -1.42
N LYS A 235 -2.38 -5.89 -1.21
CA LYS A 235 -3.48 -5.65 -2.15
C LYS A 235 -2.97 -5.25 -3.55
N ALA A 236 -1.91 -4.45 -3.62
CA ALA A 236 -1.29 -4.04 -4.88
C ALA A 236 -0.57 -5.17 -5.61
N LEU A 237 -0.04 -6.17 -4.92
CA LEU A 237 0.69 -7.29 -5.52
C LEU A 237 -0.20 -8.51 -5.80
N THR A 238 -1.16 -8.80 -4.93
CA THR A 238 -1.96 -10.02 -4.98
C THR A 238 -3.44 -9.78 -5.29
N GLY A 239 -3.90 -8.54 -5.12
CA GLY A 239 -5.33 -8.19 -5.18
C GLY A 239 -6.14 -8.65 -3.98
N LEU A 240 -5.53 -9.33 -3.02
CA LEU A 240 -6.14 -9.84 -1.81
C LEU A 240 -5.81 -8.95 -0.62
N SER A 241 -6.75 -8.82 0.31
CA SER A 241 -6.44 -8.24 1.62
C SER A 241 -5.63 -9.23 2.47
N THR A 242 -5.04 -8.74 3.55
CA THR A 242 -4.29 -9.60 4.49
C THR A 242 -5.14 -10.70 5.13
N ASN A 243 -6.47 -10.54 5.15
CA ASN A 243 -7.40 -11.53 5.68
C ASN A 243 -7.91 -12.52 4.61
N GLU A 244 -7.71 -12.19 3.33
CA GLU A 244 -8.13 -13.03 2.19
C GLU A 244 -6.96 -13.84 1.62
N TYR A 245 -5.71 -13.43 1.90
CA TYR A 245 -4.49 -14.11 1.48
C TYR A 245 -4.19 -15.30 2.38
#